data_61962d9b527c25122953d942c84c50a7
#
_entry.id   61962d9b527c25122953d942c84c50a7
#
_cell.length_a   1.000
_cell.length_b   1.000
_cell.length_c   1.000
_cell.angle_alpha   90.00
_cell.angle_beta   90.00
_cell.angle_gamma   90.00
#
_symmetry.space_group_name_H-M   'P 1'
#
loop_
_entity.id
_entity.type
_entity.pdbx_description
1 polymer ?
#
loop_
_entity_poly.entity_id
_entity_poly.type
_entity_poly.pdbx_seq_one_letter_code
_entity_poly.pdbx_strand_id
1 'polypeptide(L)' 'MKQVVHVIRKADVEKEYVRLLNLELDYELATLFDALQQNDAKQKTKSKRRLMEIRHELEILNGFA' A
#
# COMPACT_ATOMS: atom_id res chain seq x y z
N MET A 1 -21.74 -31.86 0.35
CA MET A 1 -20.92 -30.88 0.93
C MET A 1 -21.36 -29.46 0.64
N LYS A 2 -21.36 -28.69 1.65
CA LYS A 2 -21.83 -27.37 1.46
C LYS A 2 -20.77 -26.46 0.80
N GLN A 3 -21.20 -25.88 -0.25
CA GLN A 3 -20.39 -24.93 -0.95
C GLN A 3 -20.53 -23.56 -0.30
N VAL A 4 -19.44 -23.07 0.21
CA VAL A 4 -19.49 -21.72 0.74
C VAL A 4 -19.24 -20.76 -0.39
N VAL A 5 -20.28 -20.11 -0.80
CA VAL A 5 -20.14 -19.10 -1.82
C VAL A 5 -19.80 -17.80 -1.12
N HIS A 6 -18.55 -17.40 -1.25
CA HIS A 6 -18.16 -16.11 -0.74
C HIS A 6 -18.54 -15.06 -1.76
N VAL A 7 -19.63 -14.40 -1.48
CA VAL A 7 -19.93 -13.21 -2.26
C VAL A 7 -19.04 -12.11 -1.70
N ILE A 8 -17.91 -11.96 -2.33
CA ILE A 8 -16.99 -10.90 -1.93
C ILE A 8 -17.54 -9.60 -2.50
N ARG A 9 -17.97 -8.75 -1.63
CA ARG A 9 -18.46 -7.44 -2.05
C ARG A 9 -17.29 -6.60 -2.53
N LYS A 10 -17.54 -5.82 -3.56
CA LYS A 10 -16.53 -4.91 -4.07
C LYS A 10 -16.01 -3.99 -2.96
N ALA A 11 -16.91 -3.50 -2.13
CA ALA A 11 -16.53 -2.63 -1.02
C ALA A 11 -15.58 -3.31 -0.04
N ASP A 12 -15.79 -4.60 0.22
CA ASP A 12 -14.94 -5.36 1.13
C ASP A 12 -13.56 -5.59 0.54
N VAL A 13 -13.49 -5.85 -0.75
CA VAL A 13 -12.23 -6.03 -1.46
C VAL A 13 -11.44 -4.72 -1.45
N GLU A 14 -12.11 -3.61 -1.71
CA GLU A 14 -11.46 -2.30 -1.69
C GLU A 14 -10.93 -1.97 -0.31
N LYS A 15 -11.69 -2.26 0.73
CA LYS A 15 -11.27 -2.04 2.11
C LYS A 15 -10.01 -2.83 2.44
N GLU A 16 -9.99 -4.09 2.04
CA GLU A 16 -8.84 -4.95 2.29
C GLU A 16 -7.63 -4.45 1.51
N TYR A 17 -7.83 -4.01 0.30
CA TYR A 17 -6.77 -3.49 -0.53
C TYR A 17 -6.18 -2.20 0.09
N VAL A 18 -7.05 -1.30 0.54
CA VAL A 18 -6.60 -0.07 1.21
C VAL A 18 -5.80 -0.40 2.46
N ARG A 19 -6.25 -1.39 3.22
CA ARG A 19 -5.54 -1.83 4.42
C ARG A 19 -4.14 -2.33 4.08
N LEU A 20 -4.04 -3.16 3.04
CA LEU A 20 -2.75 -3.67 2.60
C LEU A 20 -1.84 -2.56 2.11
N LEU A 21 -2.39 -1.59 1.38
CA LEU A 21 -1.62 -0.44 0.92
C LEU A 21 -1.10 0.39 2.09
N ASN A 22 -1.90 0.56 3.12
CA ASN A 22 -1.47 1.30 4.31
C ASN A 22 -0.36 0.57 5.07
N LEU A 23 -0.44 -0.75 5.14
CA LEU A 23 0.63 -1.55 5.75
C LEU A 23 1.92 -1.42 4.95
N GLU A 24 1.80 -1.46 3.65
CA GLU A 24 2.96 -1.30 2.76
C GLU A 24 3.53 0.10 2.86
N LEU A 25 2.66 1.10 3.00
CA LEU A 25 3.08 2.49 3.19
C LEU A 25 3.94 2.62 4.45
N ASP A 26 3.49 2.04 5.55
CA ASP A 26 4.25 2.06 6.80
C ASP A 26 5.61 1.38 6.64
N TYR A 27 5.63 0.25 5.96
CA TYR A 27 6.86 -0.48 5.72
C TYR A 27 7.84 0.35 4.89
N GLU A 28 7.35 0.97 3.82
CA GLU A 28 8.22 1.77 2.95
C GLU A 28 8.70 3.04 3.64
N LEU A 29 7.88 3.62 4.50
CA LEU A 29 8.31 4.77 5.29
C LEU A 29 9.45 4.41 6.23
N ALA A 30 9.35 3.26 6.88
CA ALA A 30 10.40 2.78 7.76
C ALA A 30 11.67 2.48 6.97
N THR A 31 11.53 1.87 5.80
CA THR A 31 12.66 1.56 4.93
C THR A 31 13.34 2.83 4.43
N LEU A 32 12.53 3.83 4.06
CA LEU A 32 13.07 5.12 3.64
C LEU A 32 13.84 5.81 4.77
N PHE A 33 13.29 5.75 5.97
CA PHE A 33 13.93 6.35 7.13
C PHE A 33 15.30 5.72 7.38
N ASP A 34 15.39 4.40 7.31
CA ASP A 34 16.65 3.69 7.45
C ASP A 34 17.63 4.08 6.34
N ALA A 35 17.14 4.19 5.12
CA ALA A 35 17.98 4.56 3.98
C ALA A 35 18.55 5.97 4.13
N LEU A 36 17.74 6.88 4.68
CA LEU A 36 18.21 8.24 4.95
C LEU A 36 19.31 8.24 6.00
N GLN A 37 19.18 7.44 7.04
CA GLN A 37 20.19 7.36 8.09
C GLN A 37 21.48 6.74 7.60
N GLN A 38 21.38 5.78 6.68
CA GLN A 38 22.55 5.07 6.16
C GLN A 38 23.10 5.69 4.89
N ASN A 39 22.50 6.76 4.40
CA ASN A 39 22.87 7.40 3.13
C ASN A 39 22.82 6.43 1.96
N ASP A 40 21.83 5.53 1.95
CA ASP A 40 21.65 4.58 0.89
C ASP A 40 20.79 5.20 -0.22
N ALA A 41 21.46 5.80 -1.20
CA ALA A 41 20.78 6.52 -2.28
C ALA A 41 19.87 5.61 -3.12
N LYS A 42 20.30 4.39 -3.36
CA LYS A 42 19.51 3.44 -4.16
C LYS A 42 18.23 3.07 -3.45
N GLN A 43 18.33 2.71 -2.19
CA GLN A 43 17.15 2.32 -1.41
C GLN A 43 16.23 3.52 -1.22
N LYS A 44 16.78 4.70 -1.01
CA LYS A 44 16.01 5.93 -0.88
C LYS A 44 15.17 6.17 -2.12
N THR A 45 15.77 6.03 -3.30
CA THR A 45 15.05 6.21 -4.56
C THR A 45 13.95 5.18 -4.73
N LYS A 46 14.24 3.92 -4.43
CA LYS A 46 13.25 2.84 -4.53
C LYS A 46 12.07 3.09 -3.61
N SER A 47 12.35 3.41 -2.35
CA SER A 47 11.31 3.64 -1.36
C SER A 47 10.44 4.83 -1.73
N LYS A 48 11.05 5.90 -2.20
CA LYS A 48 10.29 7.08 -2.64
C LYS A 48 9.38 6.75 -3.79
N ARG A 49 9.87 5.98 -4.78
CA ARG A 49 9.05 5.58 -5.91
C ARG A 49 7.86 4.75 -5.45
N ARG A 50 8.11 3.78 -4.59
CA ARG A 50 7.03 2.92 -4.10
C ARG A 50 6.01 3.70 -3.30
N LEU A 51 6.48 4.64 -2.47
CA LEU A 51 5.59 5.51 -1.70
C LEU A 51 4.69 6.33 -2.62
N MET A 52 5.23 6.85 -3.70
CA MET A 52 4.43 7.61 -4.66
C MET A 52 3.39 6.73 -5.34
N GLU A 53 3.75 5.51 -5.68
CA GLU A 53 2.81 4.57 -6.28
C GLU A 53 1.68 4.22 -5.32
N ILE A 54 2.02 3.93 -4.07
CA ILE A 54 1.02 3.61 -3.05
C ILE A 54 0.09 4.79 -2.83
N ARG A 55 0.65 5.98 -2.71
CA ARG A 55 -0.13 7.18 -2.52
C ARG A 55 -1.08 7.41 -3.69
N HIS A 56 -0.60 7.21 -4.90
CA HIS A 56 -1.42 7.37 -6.09
C HIS A 56 -2.60 6.39 -6.09
N GLU A 57 -2.35 5.14 -5.75
CA GLU A 57 -3.41 4.14 -5.67
C GLU A 57 -4.43 4.49 -4.59
N LEU A 58 -3.96 4.95 -3.43
CA LEU A 58 -4.85 5.36 -2.37
C LEU A 58 -5.70 6.56 -2.78
N GLU A 59 -5.14 7.49 -3.51
CA GLU A 59 -5.88 8.65 -4.00
C GLU A 59 -6.98 8.23 -4.98
N ILE A 60 -6.67 7.29 -5.86
CA ILE A 60 -7.65 6.77 -6.80
C ILE A 60 -8.81 6.11 -6.05
N LEU A 61 -8.50 5.29 -5.07
CA LEU A 61 -9.53 4.58 -4.29
C LEU A 61 -10.38 5.55 -3.50
N ASN A 62 -9.75 6.55 -2.88
CA ASN A 62 -10.48 7.55 -2.09
C ASN A 62 -11.26 8.52 -2.96
N GLY A 63 -10.80 8.74 -4.17
CA GLY A 63 -11.48 9.63 -5.11
C GLY A 63 -12.84 9.14 -5.53
N PHE A 64 -13.13 7.87 -5.31
CA PHE A 64 -14.42 7.28 -5.65
C PHE A 64 -15.30 7.08 -4.42
N ALA A 65 -14.85 7.49 -3.30
CA ALA A 65 -15.61 7.33 -2.06
C ALA A 65 -16.74 8.37 -1.94
#